data_ae60f2960eba2fd18901b5ff5753d6d7
#
_entry.id   ae60f2960eba2fd18901b5ff5753d6d7
#
_cell.length_a   1.000
_cell.length_b   1.000
_cell.length_c   1.000
_cell.angle_alpha   90.00
_cell.angle_beta   90.00
_cell.angle_gamma   90.00
#
_symmetry.space_group_name_H-M   'P 1'
#
loop_
_entity.id
_entity.type
_entity.pdbx_description
1 polymer ?
#
loop_
_entity_poly.entity_id
_entity_poly.type
_entity_poly.pdbx_seq_one_letter_code
_entity_poly.pdbx_strand_id
1 'polypeptide(L)'
;ILVRYNDVRGNEWGKFPVFILKTLGLAIIGVAISSYQLFPDVLQYMESPRVGGEARLIEKLKEQPMFGMADEWLRFTTTFRAFGSDMLGTGSAFQGWQNYLEAPLFYCGIFCLVTFPQMFVGLTKGQRIAYGILGGLYFLPILFPYFRYTFWAFAGDYFRTYSLVVTLLLLLFTAKALDNI
;
A
#
# COMPACT_ATOMS: atom_id res chain seq x y z
N ILE A 1 -4.37 12.42 6.08
CA ILE A 1 -4.33 13.90 6.11
C ILE A 1 -5.76 14.46 6.20
N LEU A 2 -6.66 14.19 5.24
CA LEU A 2 -8.04 14.70 5.22
C LEU A 2 -8.81 14.43 6.51
N VAL A 3 -8.81 13.16 6.96
CA VAL A 3 -9.51 12.74 8.17
C VAL A 3 -8.93 13.45 9.38
N ARG A 4 -7.60 13.42 9.54
CA ARG A 4 -6.93 14.06 10.68
C ARG A 4 -7.13 15.57 10.70
N TYR A 5 -7.15 16.21 9.52
CA TYR A 5 -7.45 17.63 9.42
C TYR A 5 -8.84 17.94 9.94
N ASN A 6 -9.85 17.16 9.52
CA ASN A 6 -11.22 17.32 9.97
C ASN A 6 -11.38 17.08 11.48
N ASP A 7 -10.71 16.06 12.02
CA ASP A 7 -10.77 15.71 13.45
C ASP A 7 -10.14 16.79 14.36
N VAL A 8 -9.07 17.44 13.89
CA VAL A 8 -8.32 18.41 14.69
C VAL A 8 -8.81 19.84 14.52
N ARG A 9 -9.24 20.21 13.32
CA ARG A 9 -9.61 21.60 12.94
C ARG A 9 -11.09 21.82 12.74
N GLY A 10 -11.91 20.78 12.86
CA GLY A 10 -13.34 20.88 12.61
C GLY A 10 -13.65 21.30 11.17
N ASN A 11 -14.63 22.17 11.00
CA ASN A 11 -15.13 22.53 9.66
C ASN A 11 -14.33 23.68 8.98
N GLU A 12 -13.07 23.91 9.36
CA GLU A 12 -12.22 24.97 8.77
C GLU A 12 -11.59 24.58 7.41
N TRP A 13 -12.40 24.11 6.49
CA TRP A 13 -11.95 23.69 5.15
C TRP A 13 -11.25 24.78 4.34
N GLY A 14 -11.55 26.07 4.62
CA GLY A 14 -10.86 27.20 3.99
C GLY A 14 -9.34 27.23 4.27
N LYS A 15 -8.86 26.64 5.37
CA LYS A 15 -7.44 26.57 5.71
C LYS A 15 -6.74 25.30 5.18
N PHE A 16 -7.50 24.38 4.61
CA PHE A 16 -6.99 23.11 4.09
C PHE A 16 -5.91 23.29 3.00
N PRO A 17 -6.07 24.18 1.99
CA PRO A 17 -5.01 24.41 1.00
C PRO A 17 -3.70 24.87 1.62
N VAL A 18 -3.76 25.75 2.63
CA VAL A 18 -2.56 26.23 3.35
C VAL A 18 -1.89 25.10 4.14
N PHE A 19 -2.69 24.23 4.74
CA PHE A 19 -2.17 23.04 5.42
C PHE A 19 -1.45 22.10 4.46
N ILE A 20 -2.03 21.82 3.29
CA ILE A 20 -1.41 21.02 2.24
C ILE A 20 -0.10 21.65 1.76
N LEU A 21 -0.10 22.97 1.50
CA LEU A 21 1.11 23.68 1.06
C LEU A 21 2.25 23.59 2.07
N LYS A 22 1.94 23.76 3.37
CA LYS A 22 2.93 23.58 4.45
C LYS A 22 3.47 22.15 4.51
N THR A 23 2.58 21.16 4.38
CA THR A 23 2.98 19.74 4.40
C THR A 23 3.87 19.42 3.20
N LEU A 24 3.53 19.91 2.00
CA LEU A 24 4.38 19.76 0.81
C LEU A 24 5.72 20.46 0.96
N GLY A 25 5.74 21.67 1.52
CA GLY A 25 7.00 22.39 1.80
C GLY A 25 7.92 21.60 2.74
N LEU A 26 7.37 21.03 3.82
CA LEU A 26 8.14 20.17 4.72
C LEU A 26 8.62 18.88 4.03
N ALA A 27 7.79 18.29 3.17
CA ALA A 27 8.17 17.12 2.40
C ALA A 27 9.33 17.42 1.43
N ILE A 28 9.30 18.57 0.74
CA ILE A 28 10.38 19.03 -0.14
C ILE A 28 11.67 19.24 0.65
N ILE A 29 11.61 19.84 1.82
CA ILE A 29 12.77 20.01 2.70
C ILE A 29 13.31 18.63 3.12
N GLY A 30 12.45 17.70 3.49
CA GLY A 30 12.84 16.32 3.82
C GLY A 30 13.57 15.63 2.66
N VAL A 31 13.04 15.75 1.43
CA VAL A 31 13.69 15.22 0.22
C VAL A 31 15.03 15.91 -0.03
N ALA A 32 15.12 17.23 0.14
CA ALA A 32 16.36 17.97 -0.04
C ALA A 32 17.44 17.53 0.95
N ILE A 33 17.11 17.29 2.20
CA ILE A 33 18.03 16.74 3.21
C ILE A 33 18.47 15.31 2.83
N SER A 34 17.53 14.50 2.36
CA SER A 34 17.79 13.11 1.95
C SER A 34 18.53 13.00 0.61
N SER A 35 18.64 14.09 -0.15
CA SER A 35 19.21 14.08 -1.53
C SER A 35 20.66 13.59 -1.58
N TYR A 36 21.42 13.81 -0.52
CA TYR A 36 22.79 13.30 -0.41
C TYR A 36 22.86 11.77 -0.58
N GLN A 37 21.93 11.04 -0.02
CA GLN A 37 21.81 9.59 -0.16
C GLN A 37 21.00 9.21 -1.41
N LEU A 38 19.91 9.89 -1.65
CA LEU A 38 18.94 9.59 -2.71
C LEU A 38 19.54 9.78 -4.11
N PHE A 39 20.39 10.77 -4.30
CA PHE A 39 20.95 11.08 -5.62
C PHE A 39 21.90 9.97 -6.14
N PRO A 40 22.88 9.48 -5.36
CA PRO A 40 23.68 8.31 -5.76
C PRO A 40 22.84 7.06 -6.00
N ASP A 41 21.85 6.80 -5.16
CA ASP A 41 20.98 5.63 -5.30
C ASP A 41 20.17 5.68 -6.61
N VAL A 42 19.65 6.87 -6.97
CA VAL A 42 18.93 7.07 -8.24
C VAL A 42 19.86 6.89 -9.43
N LEU A 43 21.09 7.43 -9.39
CA LEU A 43 22.06 7.23 -10.47
C LEU A 43 22.41 5.75 -10.65
N GLN A 44 22.72 5.05 -9.56
CA GLN A 44 23.00 3.61 -9.58
C GLN A 44 21.81 2.80 -10.08
N TYR A 45 20.59 3.21 -9.72
CA TYR A 45 19.36 2.60 -10.23
C TYR A 45 19.23 2.81 -11.75
N MET A 46 19.48 4.01 -12.25
CA MET A 46 19.40 4.31 -13.69
C MET A 46 20.43 3.53 -14.52
N GLU A 47 21.60 3.25 -13.97
CA GLU A 47 22.65 2.45 -14.60
C GLU A 47 22.42 0.94 -14.47
N SER A 48 21.45 0.55 -13.67
CA SER A 48 21.13 -0.87 -13.40
C SER A 48 20.60 -1.56 -14.67
N PRO A 49 20.97 -2.84 -14.91
CA PRO A 49 20.43 -3.64 -16.01
C PRO A 49 18.91 -3.75 -16.04
N ARG A 50 18.23 -3.48 -14.91
CA ARG A 50 16.77 -3.50 -14.81
C ARG A 50 16.11 -2.32 -15.53
N VAL A 51 16.79 -1.18 -15.58
CA VAL A 51 16.27 0.06 -16.20
C VAL A 51 16.77 0.20 -17.64
N GLY A 52 18.06 -0.03 -17.88
CA GLY A 52 18.71 0.17 -19.18
C GLY A 52 19.16 -1.09 -19.90
N GLY A 53 19.03 -2.28 -19.29
CA GLY A 53 19.51 -3.54 -19.84
C GLY A 53 18.52 -4.31 -20.71
N GLU A 54 18.95 -5.45 -21.23
CA GLU A 54 18.17 -6.34 -22.10
C GLU A 54 16.88 -6.88 -21.48
N ALA A 55 16.75 -6.88 -20.14
CA ALA A 55 15.59 -7.41 -19.46
C ALA A 55 14.31 -6.59 -19.68
N ARG A 56 14.41 -5.31 -20.06
CA ARG A 56 13.27 -4.39 -20.33
C ARG A 56 12.10 -4.55 -19.34
N LEU A 57 12.43 -4.79 -18.06
CA LEU A 57 11.42 -5.09 -17.06
C LEU A 57 10.39 -3.94 -16.92
N ILE A 58 10.89 -2.71 -16.92
CA ILE A 58 10.03 -1.50 -16.82
C ILE A 58 9.05 -1.43 -17.99
N GLU A 59 9.51 -1.71 -19.21
CA GLU A 59 8.64 -1.69 -20.40
C GLU A 59 7.57 -2.78 -20.31
N LYS A 60 7.97 -4.02 -19.97
CA LYS A 60 7.03 -5.14 -19.77
C LYS A 60 5.97 -4.85 -18.69
N LEU A 61 6.35 -4.19 -17.60
CA LEU A 61 5.40 -3.86 -16.55
C LEU A 61 4.46 -2.71 -16.95
N LYS A 62 4.94 -1.75 -17.77
CA LYS A 62 4.13 -0.65 -18.31
C LYS A 62 3.12 -1.13 -19.38
N GLU A 63 3.46 -2.18 -20.12
CA GLU A 63 2.59 -2.77 -21.14
C GLU A 63 1.41 -3.56 -20.54
N GLN A 64 1.45 -3.86 -19.24
CA GLN A 64 0.34 -4.56 -18.58
C GLN A 64 -0.94 -3.70 -18.60
N PRO A 65 -2.11 -4.31 -18.82
CA PRO A 65 -3.37 -3.57 -18.83
C PRO A 65 -3.65 -2.97 -17.44
N MET A 66 -4.02 -1.69 -17.39
CA MET A 66 -4.26 -0.96 -16.13
C MET A 66 -5.30 -1.66 -15.24
N PHE A 67 -6.36 -2.23 -15.83
CA PHE A 67 -7.42 -2.97 -15.14
C PHE A 67 -7.33 -4.48 -15.36
N GLY A 68 -6.14 -4.99 -15.73
CA GLY A 68 -5.88 -6.42 -15.75
C GLY A 68 -5.97 -6.99 -14.34
N MET A 69 -6.82 -7.98 -14.13
CA MET A 69 -6.94 -8.63 -12.82
C MET A 69 -5.68 -9.44 -12.51
N ALA A 70 -5.33 -9.45 -11.23
CA ALA A 70 -4.28 -10.32 -10.71
C ALA A 70 -4.58 -11.80 -11.04
N ASP A 71 -3.51 -12.57 -11.25
CA ASP A 71 -3.58 -14.01 -11.45
C ASP A 71 -4.41 -14.72 -10.37
N GLU A 72 -5.13 -15.78 -10.73
CA GLU A 72 -5.98 -16.49 -9.77
C GLU A 72 -5.19 -17.06 -8.61
N TRP A 73 -4.01 -17.61 -8.90
CA TRP A 73 -3.14 -18.17 -7.88
C TRP A 73 -2.61 -17.11 -6.92
N LEU A 74 -2.33 -15.92 -7.42
CA LEU A 74 -1.96 -14.77 -6.60
C LEU A 74 -3.12 -14.34 -5.68
N ARG A 75 -4.35 -14.26 -6.20
CA ARG A 75 -5.55 -13.92 -5.41
C ARG A 75 -5.82 -14.95 -4.33
N PHE A 76 -5.71 -16.25 -4.68
CA PHE A 76 -5.82 -17.35 -3.73
C PHE A 76 -4.79 -17.21 -2.60
N THR A 77 -3.51 -17.07 -2.95
CA THR A 77 -2.41 -16.89 -1.99
C THR A 77 -2.64 -15.69 -1.07
N THR A 78 -3.06 -14.56 -1.64
CA THR A 78 -3.37 -13.32 -0.91
C THR A 78 -4.47 -13.55 0.13
N THR A 79 -5.55 -14.21 -0.28
CA THR A 79 -6.70 -14.48 0.58
C THR A 79 -6.31 -15.40 1.75
N PHE A 80 -5.66 -16.54 1.47
CA PHE A 80 -5.28 -17.48 2.52
C PHE A 80 -4.27 -16.89 3.49
N ARG A 81 -3.29 -16.14 2.98
CA ARG A 81 -2.28 -15.50 3.84
C ARG A 81 -2.77 -14.25 4.59
N ALA A 82 -4.01 -13.84 4.39
CA ALA A 82 -4.68 -12.88 5.27
C ALA A 82 -5.16 -13.52 6.57
N PHE A 83 -5.55 -14.81 6.55
CA PHE A 83 -6.02 -15.54 7.73
C PHE A 83 -4.89 -16.15 8.55
N GLY A 84 -3.78 -16.50 7.93
CA GLY A 84 -2.61 -17.05 8.63
C GLY A 84 -1.36 -17.03 7.76
N SER A 85 -0.22 -16.69 8.36
CA SER A 85 1.07 -16.55 7.65
C SER A 85 1.50 -17.85 6.96
N ASP A 86 1.21 -18.98 7.58
CA ASP A 86 1.77 -20.28 7.23
C ASP A 86 0.74 -21.27 6.68
N MET A 87 -0.48 -20.79 6.36
CA MET A 87 -1.57 -21.64 5.87
C MET A 87 -1.23 -22.37 4.56
N LEU A 88 -0.34 -21.81 3.74
CA LEU A 88 0.12 -22.41 2.48
C LEU A 88 1.51 -23.04 2.59
N GLY A 89 1.95 -23.35 3.82
CA GLY A 89 3.30 -23.86 4.09
C GLY A 89 4.35 -22.77 4.28
N THR A 90 5.55 -23.15 4.62
CA THR A 90 6.69 -22.27 4.93
C THR A 90 7.93 -22.67 4.16
N GLY A 91 8.79 -21.69 3.88
CA GLY A 91 10.09 -21.94 3.23
C GLY A 91 9.97 -22.70 1.91
N SER A 92 10.68 -23.83 1.81
CA SER A 92 10.69 -24.70 0.61
C SER A 92 9.39 -25.50 0.42
N ALA A 93 8.58 -25.66 1.47
CA ALA A 93 7.29 -26.36 1.42
C ALA A 93 6.12 -25.40 1.06
N PHE A 94 6.41 -24.16 0.75
CA PHE A 94 5.38 -23.18 0.39
C PHE A 94 4.71 -23.52 -0.94
N GLN A 95 3.37 -23.54 -0.93
CA GLN A 95 2.53 -23.89 -2.06
C GLN A 95 1.66 -22.70 -2.50
N GLY A 96 2.15 -21.49 -2.39
CA GLY A 96 1.49 -20.28 -2.85
C GLY A 96 2.11 -19.71 -4.12
N TRP A 97 1.68 -18.51 -4.50
CA TRP A 97 2.20 -17.78 -5.65
C TRP A 97 3.69 -17.43 -5.46
N GLN A 98 4.49 -17.70 -6.47
CA GLN A 98 5.95 -17.54 -6.48
C GLN A 98 6.63 -18.32 -5.33
N ASN A 99 7.35 -17.63 -4.46
CA ASN A 99 8.03 -18.22 -3.31
C ASN A 99 7.58 -17.61 -1.99
N TYR A 100 7.92 -18.26 -0.89
CA TYR A 100 7.51 -17.84 0.45
C TYR A 100 7.90 -16.40 0.81
N LEU A 101 9.08 -15.94 0.34
CA LEU A 101 9.61 -14.62 0.69
C LEU A 101 9.03 -13.48 -0.14
N GLU A 102 8.60 -13.74 -1.39
CA GLU A 102 8.04 -12.74 -2.30
C GLU A 102 6.52 -12.68 -2.24
N ALA A 103 5.89 -13.77 -1.86
CA ALA A 103 4.45 -13.85 -1.75
C ALA A 103 3.89 -12.86 -0.71
N PRO A 104 2.71 -12.25 -0.99
CA PRO A 104 2.08 -11.28 -0.09
C PRO A 104 1.77 -11.89 1.27
N LEU A 105 1.81 -11.08 2.32
CA LEU A 105 1.47 -11.48 3.68
C LEU A 105 0.61 -10.40 4.34
N PHE A 106 -0.69 -10.62 4.38
CA PHE A 106 -1.66 -9.68 4.95
C PHE A 106 -2.12 -10.06 6.35
N TYR A 107 -1.55 -11.11 6.93
CA TYR A 107 -1.93 -11.54 8.26
C TYR A 107 -1.57 -10.49 9.32
N CYS A 108 -2.58 -10.00 9.99
CA CYS A 108 -2.47 -9.07 11.13
C CYS A 108 -3.25 -9.57 12.36
N GLY A 109 -3.62 -10.85 12.35
CA GLY A 109 -4.45 -11.48 13.37
C GLY A 109 -5.93 -11.53 12.97
N ILE A 110 -6.60 -12.63 13.28
CA ILE A 110 -8.03 -12.84 12.99
C ILE A 110 -8.88 -11.74 13.65
N PHE A 111 -8.52 -11.33 14.85
CA PHE A 111 -9.18 -10.24 15.55
C PHE A 111 -9.17 -8.94 14.72
N CYS A 112 -8.07 -8.61 14.10
CA CYS A 112 -7.95 -7.45 13.22
C CYS A 112 -8.91 -7.58 12.01
N LEU A 113 -8.93 -8.74 11.36
CA LEU A 113 -9.80 -8.98 10.19
C LEU A 113 -11.30 -8.85 10.52
N VAL A 114 -11.70 -9.28 11.71
CA VAL A 114 -13.12 -9.18 12.17
C VAL A 114 -13.46 -7.76 12.60
N THR A 115 -12.50 -7.04 13.17
CA THR A 115 -12.74 -5.75 13.80
C THR A 115 -12.61 -4.57 12.82
N PHE A 116 -11.64 -4.61 11.87
CA PHE A 116 -11.39 -3.46 11.00
C PHE A 116 -12.61 -2.97 10.20
N PRO A 117 -13.56 -3.81 9.73
CA PRO A 117 -14.73 -3.30 9.01
C PRO A 117 -15.67 -2.48 9.92
N GLN A 118 -15.62 -2.73 11.23
CA GLN A 118 -16.48 -2.06 12.21
C GLN A 118 -16.07 -0.59 12.40
N MET A 119 -14.88 -0.19 11.95
CA MET A 119 -14.47 1.21 11.99
C MET A 119 -15.43 2.16 11.26
N PHE A 120 -16.18 1.65 10.26
CA PHE A 120 -17.15 2.45 9.52
C PHE A 120 -18.45 2.72 10.29
N VAL A 121 -18.67 2.02 11.42
CA VAL A 121 -19.81 2.24 12.31
C VAL A 121 -19.53 3.52 13.14
N GLY A 122 -20.53 4.38 13.27
CA GLY A 122 -20.42 5.63 14.03
C GLY A 122 -19.69 6.79 13.32
N LEU A 123 -19.08 6.58 12.15
CA LEU A 123 -18.43 7.65 11.39
C LEU A 123 -19.44 8.59 10.73
N THR A 124 -19.09 9.87 10.69
CA THR A 124 -19.81 10.85 9.86
C THR A 124 -19.69 10.50 8.37
N LYS A 125 -20.62 11.00 7.55
CA LYS A 125 -20.61 10.74 6.09
C LYS A 125 -19.27 11.14 5.44
N GLY A 126 -18.69 12.28 5.83
CA GLY A 126 -17.41 12.75 5.29
C GLY A 126 -16.25 11.83 5.69
N GLN A 127 -16.16 11.42 6.95
CA GLN A 127 -15.15 10.48 7.43
C GLN A 127 -15.27 9.12 6.75
N ARG A 128 -16.49 8.59 6.61
CA ARG A 128 -16.74 7.32 5.91
C ARG A 128 -16.24 7.34 4.48
N ILE A 129 -16.48 8.43 3.75
CA ILE A 129 -15.99 8.61 2.38
C ILE A 129 -14.46 8.69 2.38
N ALA A 130 -13.85 9.48 3.27
CA ALA A 130 -12.40 9.65 3.33
C ALA A 130 -11.67 8.34 3.67
N TYR A 131 -12.14 7.57 4.66
CA TYR A 131 -11.58 6.26 4.98
C TYR A 131 -11.87 5.22 3.89
N GLY A 132 -13.03 5.28 3.24
CA GLY A 132 -13.36 4.44 2.10
C GLY A 132 -12.42 4.68 0.91
N ILE A 133 -12.14 5.94 0.57
CA ILE A 133 -11.15 6.29 -0.46
C ILE A 133 -9.76 5.81 -0.07
N LEU A 134 -9.34 6.04 1.18
CA LEU A 134 -8.04 5.58 1.68
C LEU A 134 -7.92 4.06 1.56
N GLY A 135 -8.91 3.32 2.06
CA GLY A 135 -8.96 1.86 1.93
C GLY A 135 -8.94 1.42 0.46
N GLY A 136 -9.77 2.02 -0.38
CA GLY A 136 -9.84 1.73 -1.81
C GLY A 136 -8.49 1.90 -2.52
N LEU A 137 -7.77 3.00 -2.25
CA LEU A 137 -6.45 3.25 -2.82
C LEU A 137 -5.42 2.19 -2.44
N TYR A 138 -5.49 1.65 -1.23
CA TYR A 138 -4.57 0.61 -0.78
C TYR A 138 -5.00 -0.82 -1.12
N PHE A 139 -6.30 -1.09 -1.27
CA PHE A 139 -6.78 -2.41 -1.69
C PHE A 139 -6.77 -2.60 -3.21
N LEU A 140 -6.91 -1.52 -3.99
CA LEU A 140 -6.93 -1.57 -5.45
C LEU A 140 -5.67 -2.23 -6.07
N PRO A 141 -4.43 -1.96 -5.59
CA PRO A 141 -3.23 -2.62 -6.09
C PRO A 141 -3.14 -4.13 -5.80
N ILE A 142 -3.96 -4.64 -4.90
CA ILE A 142 -4.05 -6.08 -4.63
C ILE A 142 -4.76 -6.79 -5.78
N LEU A 143 -5.84 -6.17 -6.28
CA LEU A 143 -6.67 -6.73 -7.36
C LEU A 143 -6.10 -6.43 -8.73
N PHE A 144 -5.50 -5.26 -8.92
CA PHE A 144 -4.98 -4.76 -10.19
C PHE A 144 -3.47 -4.50 -10.07
N PRO A 145 -2.62 -5.42 -10.52
CA PRO A 145 -1.17 -5.34 -10.36
C PRO A 145 -0.53 -4.07 -10.93
N TYR A 146 -1.10 -3.50 -11.99
CA TYR A 146 -0.62 -2.26 -12.59
C TYR A 146 -0.46 -1.13 -11.57
N PHE A 147 -1.43 -0.95 -10.67
CA PHE A 147 -1.35 0.07 -9.60
C PHE A 147 -0.25 -0.25 -8.57
N ARG A 148 0.08 -1.53 -8.35
CA ARG A 148 1.19 -1.93 -7.51
C ARG A 148 2.53 -1.63 -8.18
N TYR A 149 2.64 -1.81 -9.48
CA TYR A 149 3.84 -1.43 -10.25
C TYR A 149 4.05 0.08 -10.22
N THR A 150 3.00 0.90 -10.34
CA THR A 150 3.11 2.36 -10.23
C THR A 150 3.59 2.79 -8.86
N PHE A 151 3.18 2.09 -7.78
CA PHE A 151 3.65 2.36 -6.42
C PHE A 151 5.17 2.23 -6.29
N TRP A 152 5.78 1.33 -7.07
CA TRP A 152 7.22 1.10 -7.14
C TRP A 152 7.88 1.75 -8.36
N ALA A 153 7.24 2.73 -8.99
CA ALA A 153 7.73 3.37 -10.21
C ALA A 153 8.15 2.38 -11.32
N PHE A 154 7.46 1.23 -11.41
CA PHE A 154 7.74 0.11 -12.32
C PHE A 154 9.11 -0.55 -12.13
N ALA A 155 9.76 -0.36 -10.99
CA ALA A 155 11.05 -0.98 -10.68
C ALA A 155 10.96 -2.50 -10.44
N GLY A 156 9.76 -3.01 -10.19
CA GLY A 156 9.50 -4.42 -9.94
C GLY A 156 8.15 -4.66 -9.30
N ASP A 157 7.86 -5.92 -9.00
CA ASP A 157 6.66 -6.31 -8.26
C ASP A 157 7.04 -6.74 -6.83
N TYR A 158 7.19 -5.77 -5.95
CA TYR A 158 7.55 -6.03 -4.54
C TYR A 158 6.29 -6.23 -3.68
N PHE A 159 5.52 -7.26 -3.98
CA PHE A 159 4.23 -7.46 -3.33
C PHE A 159 4.36 -7.77 -1.83
N ARG A 160 5.42 -8.44 -1.40
CA ARG A 160 5.68 -8.68 0.02
C ARG A 160 5.85 -7.37 0.79
N THR A 161 6.63 -6.44 0.26
CA THR A 161 6.83 -5.13 0.87
C THR A 161 5.54 -4.30 0.86
N TYR A 162 4.78 -4.39 -0.23
CA TYR A 162 3.47 -3.74 -0.32
C TYR A 162 2.49 -4.28 0.73
N SER A 163 2.50 -5.57 0.99
CA SER A 163 1.61 -6.17 1.99
C SER A 163 1.82 -5.62 3.40
N LEU A 164 3.04 -5.23 3.75
CA LEU A 164 3.33 -4.55 5.02
C LEU A 164 2.54 -3.25 5.17
N VAL A 165 2.49 -2.43 4.11
CA VAL A 165 1.76 -1.16 4.13
C VAL A 165 0.25 -1.38 4.33
N VAL A 166 -0.31 -2.39 3.65
CA VAL A 166 -1.72 -2.77 3.80
C VAL A 166 -2.01 -3.30 5.22
N THR A 167 -1.11 -4.12 5.76
CA THR A 167 -1.24 -4.65 7.13
C THR A 167 -1.25 -3.51 8.16
N LEU A 168 -0.38 -2.51 8.01
CA LEU A 168 -0.39 -1.32 8.86
C LEU A 168 -1.69 -0.53 8.74
N LEU A 169 -2.27 -0.42 7.55
CA LEU A 169 -3.57 0.21 7.34
C LEU A 169 -4.69 -0.56 8.04
N LEU A 170 -4.70 -1.90 7.96
CA LEU A 170 -5.67 -2.75 8.67
C LEU A 170 -5.58 -2.57 10.18
N LEU A 171 -4.37 -2.50 10.73
CA LEU A 171 -4.15 -2.22 12.16
C LEU A 171 -4.65 -0.83 12.54
N LEU A 172 -4.41 0.18 11.70
CA LEU A 172 -4.94 1.53 11.91
C LEU A 172 -6.48 1.53 11.93
N PHE A 173 -7.09 0.82 11.01
CA PHE A 173 -8.55 0.68 10.93
C PHE A 173 -9.10 -0.06 12.16
N THR A 174 -8.40 -1.09 12.62
CA THR A 174 -8.76 -1.81 13.85
C THR A 174 -8.67 -0.92 15.07
N ALA A 175 -7.58 -0.16 15.22
CA ALA A 175 -7.44 0.79 16.32
C ALA A 175 -8.58 1.82 16.32
N LYS A 176 -8.93 2.33 15.13
CA LYS A 176 -10.06 3.26 14.98
C LYS A 176 -11.42 2.62 15.30
N ALA A 177 -11.61 1.35 14.95
CA ALA A 177 -12.82 0.61 15.32
C ALA A 177 -12.96 0.49 16.83
N LEU A 178 -11.86 0.19 17.54
CA LEU A 178 -11.84 0.08 19.00
C LEU A 178 -12.08 1.44 19.71
N ASP A 179 -11.61 2.53 19.13
CA ASP A 179 -11.90 3.88 19.65
C ASP A 179 -13.39 4.26 19.58
N ASN A 180 -14.15 3.59 18.71
CA ASN A 180 -15.56 3.88 18.49
C ASN A 180 -16.51 2.99 19.34
N ILE A 181 -15.97 2.03 20.11
CA ILE A 181 -16.70 1.18 21.05
C ILE A 181 -16.81 1.89 22.41
#